data_e7e889dffede46f9af2302e2f045d4fd
#
_entry.id   e7e889dffede46f9af2302e2f045d4fd
#
_cell.length_a   1.000
_cell.length_b   1.000
_cell.length_c   1.000
_cell.angle_alpha   90.00
_cell.angle_beta   90.00
_cell.angle_gamma   90.00
#
_symmetry.space_group_name_H-M   'P 1'
#
loop_
_entity.id
_entity.type
_entity.pdbx_description
1 polymer ?
#
loop_
_entity_poly.entity_id
_entity_poly.type
_entity_poly.pdbx_seq_one_letter_code
_entity_poly.pdbx_strand_id
1 'polypeptide(L)'
;MKRAAETLNFLTEHGISSYEELAERCDGAAAATARVKADLRATEKEMERLTLTMKHAATYRQLRPLYDQYRQSRDKEKFLRGHEGEIILFEAAARELKRLDAVPLPATQRLRAEMDELTARKATLQSEYRKAQREEREYDTLRQNVEALLEKPREAEPRRQRNNELE
;
A
#
# COMPACT_ATOMS: atom_id res chain seq x y z
N MET A 1 27.71 17.76 -20.42
CA MET A 1 27.21 17.45 -21.78
C MET A 1 26.47 16.10 -21.83
N LYS A 2 26.97 15.00 -21.29
CA LYS A 2 26.34 13.67 -21.38
C LYS A 2 24.91 13.63 -20.78
N ARG A 3 24.71 14.17 -19.57
CA ARG A 3 23.38 14.24 -18.92
C ARG A 3 22.32 15.03 -19.69
N ALA A 4 22.73 16.13 -20.36
CA ALA A 4 21.80 16.93 -21.16
C ALA A 4 21.30 16.16 -22.39
N ALA A 5 22.19 15.42 -23.05
CA ALA A 5 21.83 14.57 -24.19
C ALA A 5 20.92 13.39 -23.76
N GLU A 6 21.21 12.75 -22.64
CA GLU A 6 20.38 11.68 -22.06
C GLU A 6 18.96 12.21 -21.72
N THR A 7 18.89 13.39 -21.09
CA THR A 7 17.60 14.04 -20.78
C THR A 7 16.82 14.37 -22.05
N LEU A 8 17.47 14.92 -23.06
CA LEU A 8 16.80 15.28 -24.33
C LEU A 8 16.30 14.03 -25.07
N ASN A 9 17.09 12.97 -25.11
CA ASN A 9 16.70 11.69 -25.72
C ASN A 9 15.46 11.11 -25.02
N PHE A 10 15.46 11.11 -23.69
CA PHE A 10 14.32 10.59 -22.92
C PHE A 10 13.04 11.41 -23.20
N LEU A 11 13.13 12.74 -23.19
CA LEU A 11 11.97 13.61 -23.49
C LEU A 11 11.42 13.30 -24.90
N THR A 12 12.31 13.11 -25.88
CA THR A 12 11.94 12.77 -27.25
C THR A 12 11.28 11.39 -27.35
N GLU A 13 11.86 10.38 -26.72
CA GLU A 13 11.33 9.00 -26.70
C GLU A 13 9.94 8.91 -26.05
N HIS A 14 9.67 9.75 -25.05
CA HIS A 14 8.38 9.80 -24.36
C HIS A 14 7.42 10.86 -24.94
N GLY A 15 7.80 11.54 -26.02
CA GLY A 15 6.99 12.54 -26.69
C GLY A 15 6.69 13.77 -25.84
N ILE A 16 7.57 14.11 -24.89
CA ILE A 16 7.42 15.27 -24.01
C ILE A 16 8.02 16.50 -24.70
N SER A 17 7.16 17.47 -25.02
CA SER A 17 7.53 18.64 -25.85
C SER A 17 7.63 19.93 -25.04
N SER A 18 7.11 19.99 -23.81
CA SER A 18 7.14 21.17 -22.96
C SER A 18 7.43 20.82 -21.48
N TYR A 19 7.82 21.84 -20.72
CA TYR A 19 8.01 21.69 -19.27
C TYR A 19 6.67 21.42 -18.54
N GLU A 20 5.61 22.03 -19.01
CA GLU A 20 4.25 21.81 -18.49
C GLU A 20 3.84 20.33 -18.65
N GLU A 21 4.10 19.76 -19.82
CA GLU A 21 3.81 18.34 -20.09
C GLU A 21 4.66 17.43 -19.21
N LEU A 22 5.93 17.77 -18.97
CA LEU A 22 6.79 17.04 -18.02
C LEU A 22 6.23 17.12 -16.59
N ALA A 23 5.78 18.30 -16.15
CA ALA A 23 5.19 18.49 -14.83
C ALA A 23 3.91 17.64 -14.66
N GLU A 24 3.03 17.64 -15.67
CA GLU A 24 1.83 16.78 -15.66
C GLU A 24 2.17 15.29 -15.57
N ARG A 25 3.23 14.83 -16.25
CA ARG A 25 3.71 13.45 -16.16
C ARG A 25 4.24 13.12 -14.76
N CYS A 26 5.00 14.03 -14.15
CA CYS A 26 5.48 13.88 -12.78
C CYS A 26 4.31 13.76 -11.78
N ASP A 27 3.33 14.66 -11.89
CA ASP A 27 2.16 14.65 -11.02
C ASP A 27 1.31 13.39 -11.22
N GLY A 28 1.17 12.94 -12.47
CA GLY A 28 0.50 11.69 -12.80
C GLY A 28 1.19 10.46 -12.20
N ALA A 29 2.51 10.38 -12.28
CA ALA A 29 3.31 9.29 -11.70
C ALA A 29 3.22 9.29 -10.16
N ALA A 30 3.31 10.46 -9.53
CA ALA A 30 3.14 10.60 -8.08
C ALA A 30 1.73 10.18 -7.63
N ALA A 31 0.69 10.60 -8.37
CA ALA A 31 -0.69 10.20 -8.09
C ALA A 31 -0.90 8.69 -8.26
N ALA A 32 -0.29 8.06 -9.27
CA ALA A 32 -0.33 6.61 -9.47
C ALA A 32 0.33 5.86 -8.30
N THR A 33 1.51 6.29 -7.86
CA THR A 33 2.21 5.73 -6.70
C THR A 33 1.37 5.86 -5.42
N ALA A 34 0.78 7.03 -5.19
CA ALA A 34 -0.06 7.28 -4.03
C ALA A 34 -1.31 6.37 -4.02
N ARG A 35 -1.93 6.15 -5.18
CA ARG A 35 -3.09 5.26 -5.33
C ARG A 35 -2.75 3.82 -4.97
N VAL A 36 -1.70 3.26 -5.59
CA VAL A 36 -1.29 1.87 -5.32
C VAL A 36 -0.89 1.69 -3.85
N LYS A 37 -0.23 2.69 -3.25
CA LYS A 37 0.10 2.69 -1.82
C LYS A 37 -1.16 2.68 -0.93
N ALA A 38 -2.20 3.41 -1.30
CA ALA A 38 -3.48 3.41 -0.58
C ALA A 38 -4.17 2.04 -0.67
N ASP A 39 -4.19 1.43 -1.86
CA ASP A 39 -4.77 0.10 -2.08
C ASP A 39 -4.02 -0.98 -1.30
N LEU A 40 -2.68 -0.90 -1.25
CA LEU A 40 -1.85 -1.80 -0.45
C LEU A 40 -2.19 -1.71 1.04
N ARG A 41 -2.30 -0.49 1.57
CA ARG A 41 -2.68 -0.27 2.98
C ARG A 41 -4.09 -0.77 3.29
N ALA A 42 -5.04 -0.55 2.37
CA ALA A 42 -6.41 -1.07 2.52
C ALA A 42 -6.43 -2.60 2.57
N THR A 43 -5.67 -3.25 1.68
CA THR A 43 -5.54 -4.71 1.66
C THR A 43 -4.91 -5.24 2.95
N GLU A 44 -3.85 -4.61 3.45
CA GLU A 44 -3.20 -4.98 4.71
C GLU A 44 -4.15 -4.87 5.91
N LYS A 45 -4.92 -3.79 5.98
CA LYS A 45 -5.93 -3.59 7.01
C LYS A 45 -7.03 -4.66 6.97
N GLU A 46 -7.42 -5.09 5.78
CA GLU A 46 -8.39 -6.16 5.61
C GLU A 46 -7.84 -7.52 6.04
N MET A 47 -6.57 -7.81 5.73
CA MET A 47 -5.86 -9.00 6.22
C MET A 47 -5.77 -9.04 7.75
N GLU A 48 -5.51 -7.90 8.40
CA GLU A 48 -5.51 -7.78 9.86
C GLU A 48 -6.89 -8.10 10.45
N ARG A 49 -7.95 -7.51 9.87
CA ARG A 49 -9.33 -7.77 10.28
C ARG A 49 -9.68 -9.26 10.14
N LEU A 50 -9.33 -9.86 9.02
CA LEU A 50 -9.58 -11.28 8.75
C LEU A 50 -8.79 -12.18 9.70
N THR A 51 -7.53 -11.84 10.01
CA THR A 51 -6.70 -12.56 10.98
C THR A 51 -7.35 -12.57 12.37
N LEU A 52 -7.85 -11.43 12.83
CA LEU A 52 -8.59 -11.34 14.10
C LEU A 52 -9.88 -12.16 14.05
N THR A 53 -10.63 -12.09 12.95
CA THR A 53 -11.84 -12.89 12.74
C THR A 53 -11.54 -14.38 12.84
N MET A 54 -10.48 -14.87 12.16
CA MET A 54 -10.06 -16.26 12.21
C MET A 54 -9.68 -16.71 13.62
N LYS A 55 -8.95 -15.86 14.35
CA LYS A 55 -8.54 -16.12 15.74
C LYS A 55 -9.77 -16.29 16.65
N HIS A 56 -10.69 -15.33 16.63
CA HIS A 56 -11.87 -15.39 17.49
C HIS A 56 -12.85 -16.48 17.05
N ALA A 57 -12.94 -16.76 15.74
CA ALA A 57 -13.73 -17.87 15.22
C ALA A 57 -13.22 -19.23 15.69
N ALA A 58 -11.90 -19.41 15.77
CA ALA A 58 -11.29 -20.64 16.30
C ALA A 58 -11.64 -20.83 17.79
N THR A 59 -11.43 -19.80 18.61
CA THR A 59 -11.79 -19.81 20.04
C THR A 59 -13.28 -20.07 20.25
N TYR A 60 -14.13 -19.39 19.52
CA TYR A 60 -15.57 -19.56 19.59
C TYR A 60 -16.01 -20.99 19.28
N ARG A 61 -15.49 -21.59 18.20
CA ARG A 61 -15.82 -22.98 17.81
C ARG A 61 -15.33 -23.99 18.83
N GLN A 62 -14.09 -23.78 19.33
CA GLN A 62 -13.48 -24.67 20.32
C GLN A 62 -14.26 -24.71 21.63
N LEU A 63 -14.70 -23.54 22.11
CA LEU A 63 -15.35 -23.41 23.41
C LEU A 63 -16.88 -23.50 23.36
N ARG A 64 -17.48 -23.51 22.17
CA ARG A 64 -18.93 -23.58 21.99
C ARG A 64 -19.57 -24.78 22.72
N PRO A 65 -19.04 -26.02 22.62
CA PRO A 65 -19.65 -27.16 23.31
C PRO A 65 -19.67 -27.00 24.82
N LEU A 66 -18.60 -26.44 25.42
CA LEU A 66 -18.52 -26.17 26.86
C LEU A 66 -19.51 -25.07 27.28
N TYR A 67 -19.65 -24.03 26.49
CA TYR A 67 -20.62 -22.96 26.74
C TYR A 67 -22.07 -23.46 26.65
N ASP A 68 -22.38 -24.36 25.72
CA ASP A 68 -23.69 -24.98 25.59
C ASP A 68 -24.01 -25.87 26.82
N GLN A 69 -23.02 -26.60 27.36
CA GLN A 69 -23.13 -27.34 28.62
C GLN A 69 -23.40 -26.39 29.80
N TYR A 70 -22.68 -25.26 29.88
CA TYR A 70 -22.91 -24.23 30.90
C TYR A 70 -24.37 -23.72 30.87
N ARG A 71 -24.86 -23.42 29.66
CA ARG A 71 -26.25 -22.95 29.48
C ARG A 71 -27.30 -23.98 29.94
N GLN A 72 -27.02 -25.26 29.75
CA GLN A 72 -27.93 -26.37 30.11
C GLN A 72 -27.76 -26.83 31.57
N SER A 73 -26.68 -26.43 32.25
CA SER A 73 -26.40 -26.85 33.61
C SER A 73 -27.49 -26.37 34.58
N ARG A 74 -27.90 -27.27 35.48
CA ARG A 74 -28.83 -26.97 36.59
C ARG A 74 -28.17 -26.11 37.66
N ASP A 75 -26.88 -26.34 37.93
CA ASP A 75 -26.05 -25.58 38.88
C ASP A 75 -25.00 -24.78 38.11
N LYS A 76 -25.42 -23.58 37.70
CA LYS A 76 -24.57 -22.68 36.91
C LYS A 76 -23.38 -22.15 37.70
N GLU A 77 -23.54 -21.91 39.01
CA GLU A 77 -22.46 -21.40 39.86
C GLU A 77 -21.33 -22.41 40.01
N LYS A 78 -21.69 -23.68 40.27
CA LYS A 78 -20.71 -24.75 40.37
C LYS A 78 -19.98 -24.99 39.06
N PHE A 79 -20.71 -24.95 37.93
CA PHE A 79 -20.13 -25.10 36.61
C PHE A 79 -19.19 -23.93 36.30
N LEU A 80 -19.61 -22.71 36.59
CA LEU A 80 -18.82 -21.47 36.36
C LEU A 80 -17.51 -21.52 37.16
N ARG A 81 -17.56 -21.91 38.45
CA ARG A 81 -16.33 -22.03 39.27
C ARG A 81 -15.28 -22.99 38.70
N GLY A 82 -15.71 -24.00 37.96
CA GLY A 82 -14.80 -24.96 37.34
C GLY A 82 -14.30 -24.54 35.93
N HIS A 83 -14.98 -23.59 35.26
CA HIS A 83 -14.74 -23.25 33.84
C HIS A 83 -14.82 -21.75 33.58
N GLU A 84 -14.55 -20.91 34.58
CA GLU A 84 -14.73 -19.46 34.50
C GLU A 84 -13.88 -18.88 33.36
N GLY A 85 -12.62 -19.30 33.24
CA GLY A 85 -11.71 -18.80 32.22
C GLY A 85 -12.19 -19.07 30.78
N GLU A 86 -12.65 -20.31 30.56
CA GLU A 86 -13.14 -20.71 29.21
C GLU A 86 -14.46 -20.00 28.86
N ILE A 87 -15.35 -19.80 29.84
CA ILE A 87 -16.61 -19.07 29.60
C ILE A 87 -16.33 -17.61 29.29
N ILE A 88 -15.44 -16.95 30.01
CA ILE A 88 -15.00 -15.57 29.74
C ILE A 88 -14.39 -15.46 28.35
N LEU A 89 -13.51 -16.40 27.98
CA LEU A 89 -12.88 -16.42 26.65
C LEU A 89 -13.92 -16.62 25.53
N PHE A 90 -14.90 -17.51 25.72
CA PHE A 90 -15.97 -17.70 24.74
C PHE A 90 -16.79 -16.41 24.55
N GLU A 91 -17.21 -15.78 25.63
CA GLU A 91 -18.01 -14.54 25.57
C GLU A 91 -17.22 -13.38 24.97
N ALA A 92 -15.92 -13.30 25.29
CA ALA A 92 -15.03 -12.31 24.67
C ALA A 92 -14.91 -12.54 23.16
N ALA A 93 -14.69 -13.79 22.73
CA ALA A 93 -14.63 -14.15 21.31
C ALA A 93 -15.95 -13.83 20.59
N ALA A 94 -17.09 -14.14 21.20
CA ALA A 94 -18.40 -13.83 20.64
C ALA A 94 -18.63 -12.31 20.48
N ARG A 95 -18.22 -11.50 21.45
CA ARG A 95 -18.29 -10.02 21.37
C ARG A 95 -17.40 -9.47 20.27
N GLU A 96 -16.16 -9.98 20.14
CA GLU A 96 -15.24 -9.54 19.10
C GLU A 96 -15.73 -9.92 17.71
N LEU A 97 -16.28 -11.12 17.52
CA LEU A 97 -16.87 -11.54 16.24
C LEU A 97 -18.06 -10.63 15.84
N LYS A 98 -18.87 -10.22 16.82
CA LYS A 98 -19.96 -9.27 16.58
C LYS A 98 -19.42 -7.88 16.21
N ARG A 99 -18.38 -7.41 16.88
CA ARG A 99 -17.70 -6.13 16.58
C ARG A 99 -17.07 -6.11 15.19
N LEU A 100 -16.54 -7.27 14.74
CA LEU A 100 -15.95 -7.45 13.42
C LEU A 100 -16.98 -7.71 12.31
N ASP A 101 -18.29 -7.67 12.64
CA ASP A 101 -19.39 -7.99 11.72
C ASP A 101 -19.27 -9.38 11.08
N ALA A 102 -18.77 -10.35 11.86
CA ALA A 102 -18.54 -11.72 11.44
C ALA A 102 -19.63 -12.69 11.95
N VAL A 103 -20.86 -12.20 12.09
CA VAL A 103 -22.02 -12.99 12.50
C VAL A 103 -23.11 -12.89 11.41
N PRO A 104 -23.60 -14.03 10.86
CA PRO A 104 -23.31 -15.43 11.19
C PRO A 104 -21.86 -15.83 10.86
N LEU A 105 -21.28 -16.69 11.71
CA LEU A 105 -19.86 -17.06 11.61
C LEU A 105 -19.55 -17.79 10.30
N PRO A 106 -18.67 -17.26 9.42
CA PRO A 106 -18.33 -17.89 8.15
C PRO A 106 -17.62 -19.23 8.36
N ALA A 107 -17.72 -20.13 7.40
CA ALA A 107 -16.99 -21.39 7.42
C ALA A 107 -15.47 -21.16 7.42
N THR A 108 -14.72 -22.01 8.13
CA THR A 108 -13.24 -21.89 8.23
C THR A 108 -12.58 -21.90 6.85
N GLN A 109 -13.08 -22.73 5.94
CA GLN A 109 -12.56 -22.86 4.60
C GLN A 109 -12.74 -21.55 3.80
N ARG A 110 -13.88 -20.86 3.98
CA ARG A 110 -14.15 -19.56 3.35
C ARG A 110 -13.17 -18.49 3.85
N LEU A 111 -12.94 -18.42 5.18
CA LEU A 111 -11.99 -17.45 5.77
C LEU A 111 -10.55 -17.69 5.27
N ARG A 112 -10.17 -18.97 5.08
CA ARG A 112 -8.87 -19.32 4.50
C ARG A 112 -8.75 -18.90 3.04
N ALA A 113 -9.74 -19.19 2.23
CA ALA A 113 -9.77 -18.80 0.82
C ALA A 113 -9.68 -17.28 0.66
N GLU A 114 -10.41 -16.53 1.48
CA GLU A 114 -10.36 -15.06 1.50
C GLU A 114 -8.96 -14.53 1.89
N MET A 115 -8.28 -15.17 2.86
CA MET A 115 -6.91 -14.83 3.24
C MET A 115 -5.92 -15.11 2.10
N ASP A 116 -6.08 -16.21 1.38
CA ASP A 116 -5.24 -16.56 0.23
C ASP A 116 -5.42 -15.55 -0.92
N GLU A 117 -6.65 -15.12 -1.19
CA GLU A 117 -6.95 -14.08 -2.17
C GLU A 117 -6.33 -12.73 -1.80
N LEU A 118 -6.45 -12.30 -0.53
CA LEU A 118 -5.83 -11.06 -0.05
C LEU A 118 -4.31 -11.13 -0.10
N THR A 119 -3.73 -12.29 0.18
CA THR A 119 -2.28 -12.50 0.10
C THR A 119 -1.78 -12.38 -1.35
N ALA A 120 -2.49 -12.97 -2.31
CA ALA A 120 -2.18 -12.85 -3.73
C ALA A 120 -2.33 -11.39 -4.21
N ARG A 121 -3.41 -10.71 -3.81
CA ARG A 121 -3.64 -9.29 -4.11
C ARG A 121 -2.53 -8.41 -3.56
N LYS A 122 -2.11 -8.63 -2.31
CA LYS A 122 -0.99 -7.90 -1.69
C LYS A 122 0.29 -8.06 -2.50
N ALA A 123 0.62 -9.27 -2.94
CA ALA A 123 1.82 -9.53 -3.74
C ALA A 123 1.78 -8.77 -5.09
N THR A 124 0.64 -8.75 -5.76
CA THR A 124 0.43 -7.98 -6.99
C THR A 124 0.62 -6.48 -6.75
N LEU A 125 -0.06 -5.92 -5.74
CA LEU A 125 0.04 -4.51 -5.38
C LEU A 125 1.47 -4.10 -4.98
N GLN A 126 2.23 -4.97 -4.31
CA GLN A 126 3.64 -4.72 -4.00
C GLN A 126 4.50 -4.62 -5.26
N SER A 127 4.23 -5.45 -6.27
CA SER A 127 4.91 -5.39 -7.56
C SER A 127 4.58 -4.10 -8.32
N GLU A 128 3.29 -3.73 -8.36
CA GLU A 128 2.81 -2.51 -8.98
C GLU A 128 3.38 -1.26 -8.30
N TYR A 129 3.42 -1.25 -6.97
CA TYR A 129 4.01 -0.16 -6.19
C TYR A 129 5.49 0.06 -6.51
N ARG A 130 6.27 -1.02 -6.63
CA ARG A 130 7.69 -0.92 -7.02
C ARG A 130 7.87 -0.37 -8.44
N LYS A 131 6.96 -0.70 -9.36
CA LYS A 131 6.98 -0.15 -10.74
C LYS A 131 6.65 1.35 -10.72
N ALA A 132 5.54 1.71 -10.07
CA ALA A 132 5.11 3.10 -9.96
C ALA A 132 6.18 3.98 -9.29
N GLN A 133 6.82 3.52 -8.20
CA GLN A 133 7.91 4.25 -7.57
C GLN A 133 9.13 4.45 -8.46
N ARG A 134 9.45 3.49 -9.33
CA ARG A 134 10.56 3.66 -10.29
C ARG A 134 10.23 4.72 -11.31
N GLU A 135 9.03 4.67 -11.89
CA GLU A 135 8.53 5.63 -12.85
C GLU A 135 8.49 7.05 -12.26
N GLU A 136 7.97 7.21 -11.05
CA GLU A 136 7.95 8.49 -10.32
C GLU A 136 9.37 9.06 -10.16
N ARG A 137 10.34 8.24 -9.72
CA ARG A 137 11.74 8.68 -9.58
C ARG A 137 12.40 9.05 -10.90
N GLU A 138 12.07 8.36 -11.98
CA GLU A 138 12.56 8.66 -13.32
C GLU A 138 12.07 10.05 -13.77
N TYR A 139 10.77 10.32 -13.64
CA TYR A 139 10.21 11.63 -13.96
C TYR A 139 10.73 12.75 -13.04
N ASP A 140 10.86 12.51 -11.74
CA ASP A 140 11.44 13.49 -10.82
C ASP A 140 12.89 13.82 -11.16
N THR A 141 13.69 12.82 -11.52
CA THR A 141 15.08 13.02 -11.95
C THR A 141 15.14 13.84 -13.23
N LEU A 142 14.23 13.58 -14.17
CA LEU A 142 14.14 14.36 -15.42
C LEU A 142 13.76 15.80 -15.15
N ARG A 143 12.75 16.03 -14.31
CA ARG A 143 12.34 17.38 -13.93
C ARG A 143 13.51 18.16 -13.34
N GLN A 144 14.22 17.59 -12.38
CA GLN A 144 15.41 18.19 -11.78
C GLN A 144 16.51 18.49 -12.80
N ASN A 145 16.74 17.59 -13.76
CA ASN A 145 17.74 17.80 -14.81
C ASN A 145 17.33 18.93 -15.76
N VAL A 146 16.05 19.03 -16.13
CA VAL A 146 15.53 20.11 -16.99
C VAL A 146 15.62 21.45 -16.25
N GLU A 147 15.20 21.52 -15.00
CA GLU A 147 15.31 22.72 -14.16
C GLU A 147 16.76 23.20 -14.07
N ALA A 148 17.71 22.29 -13.80
CA ALA A 148 19.13 22.62 -13.74
C ALA A 148 19.71 23.09 -15.07
N LEU A 149 19.15 22.66 -16.21
CA LEU A 149 19.54 23.14 -17.54
C LEU A 149 18.98 24.54 -17.84
N LEU A 150 17.78 24.84 -17.35
CA LEU A 150 17.13 26.13 -17.51
C LEU A 150 17.76 27.23 -16.62
N GLU A 151 18.25 26.85 -15.41
CA GLU A 151 18.90 27.75 -14.47
C GLU A 151 20.35 28.09 -14.82
N LYS A 152 21.03 27.33 -15.68
CA LYS A 152 22.39 27.65 -16.11
C LYS A 152 22.39 28.94 -16.94
N PRO A 153 23.12 30.00 -16.52
CA PRO A 153 23.31 31.17 -17.36
C PRO A 153 23.97 30.71 -18.67
N ARG A 154 23.45 31.15 -19.81
CA ARG A 154 24.17 31.02 -21.09
C ARG A 154 25.57 31.57 -20.86
N GLU A 155 26.58 30.70 -20.86
CA GLU A 155 27.98 31.15 -20.91
C GLU A 155 28.08 32.08 -22.11
N ALA A 156 28.40 33.33 -21.82
CA ALA A 156 28.57 34.38 -22.85
C ALA A 156 29.60 33.84 -23.85
N GLU A 157 29.22 33.74 -25.13
CA GLU A 157 30.17 33.47 -26.22
C GLU A 157 31.36 34.42 -26.06
N PRO A 158 32.62 33.94 -26.11
CA PRO A 158 33.77 34.83 -26.04
C PRO A 158 33.67 35.79 -27.19
N ARG A 159 33.52 37.10 -26.85
CA ARG A 159 33.63 38.19 -27.83
C ARG A 159 34.93 38.00 -28.56
N ARG A 160 34.86 37.64 -29.87
CA ARG A 160 35.98 37.73 -30.82
C ARG A 160 36.47 39.18 -30.77
N GLN A 161 37.61 39.38 -30.13
CA GLN A 161 38.37 40.62 -30.27
C GLN A 161 38.75 40.74 -31.73
N ARG A 162 38.15 41.73 -32.39
CA ARG A 162 38.63 42.25 -33.67
C ARG A 162 39.95 42.98 -33.36
N ASN A 163 41.04 42.35 -33.65
CA ASN A 163 42.30 43.04 -33.82
C ASN A 163 42.17 44.00 -34.97
N ASN A 164 42.04 45.27 -34.71
CA ASN A 164 42.35 46.30 -35.65
C ASN A 164 43.84 46.57 -35.51
N GLU A 165 44.64 45.88 -36.30
CA GLU A 165 45.95 46.38 -36.65
C GLU A 165 45.73 47.47 -37.72
N LEU A 166 46.00 48.71 -37.33
CA LEU A 166 46.23 49.83 -38.22
C LEU A 166 47.66 50.30 -37.98
N GLU A 167 48.41 50.30 -39.02
CA GLU A 167 49.73 50.93 -39.19
C GLU A 167 49.72 52.38 -38.72
#